data_52815fbb24fdca6f18b5c80c26771598
#
_entry.id   52815fbb24fdca6f18b5c80c26771598
#
_cell.length_a   1.000
_cell.length_b   1.000
_cell.length_c   1.000
_cell.angle_alpha   90.00
_cell.angle_beta   90.00
_cell.angle_gamma   90.00
#
_symmetry.space_group_name_H-M   'P 1'
#
loop_
_entity.id
_entity.type
_entity.pdbx_description
1 polymer ?
#
loop_
_entity_poly.entity_id
_entity_poly.type
_entity_poly.pdbx_seq_one_letter_code
_entity_poly.pdbx_strand_id
1 'polypeptide(L)'
;VLALGCHFSLEEIIEASHIFKSLPQTEGNLASIGYGKGALLALQAASLTDFAAIVAFDLTISDHTEVLLDTVPCPFFLQFGTKNHPENAVLVNKLKDLISRKDGSRVFAFEEGGKGFSIPFRDTYNKLTDGLAHTRSLELIRRVLGPYYDYAELFANHVYHEFITRDVEETMKTMIDDPYVNHVPTLSGGVGYDMLKRFYKYHFVDQNSGGRERIRVSYTLGPNRLVLENYTKFVHDSVIDRYFPGIAPTGKTVEIATVIIVKFRGDKVCHEHLYWDQGSALKQIGVLDAGDLPIAGPEAARKVLDENEPSNIFMQEAWAQSEGKPV
;
A
#
# COMPACT_ATOMS: atom_id res chain seq x y z
N VAL A 1 -6.00 -22.23 -3.04
CA VAL A 1 -6.42 -21.82 -1.69
C VAL A 1 -7.51 -22.75 -1.20
N LEU A 2 -7.34 -23.31 -0.01
CA LEU A 2 -8.36 -24.11 0.68
C LEU A 2 -8.86 -23.30 1.88
N ALA A 3 -10.18 -23.10 1.97
CA ALA A 3 -10.82 -22.45 3.11
C ALA A 3 -11.50 -23.53 3.97
N LEU A 4 -11.13 -23.60 5.25
CA LEU A 4 -11.72 -24.49 6.23
C LEU A 4 -12.58 -23.69 7.21
N GLY A 5 -13.79 -24.16 7.51
CA GLY A 5 -14.72 -23.54 8.44
C GLY A 5 -14.32 -23.69 9.91
N CYS A 6 -15.13 -23.14 10.82
CA CYS A 6 -14.83 -23.10 12.25
C CYS A 6 -15.05 -24.43 13.03
N HIS A 7 -15.44 -25.49 12.37
CA HIS A 7 -15.78 -26.78 13.00
C HIS A 7 -14.74 -27.89 12.83
N PHE A 8 -13.61 -27.59 12.17
CA PHE A 8 -12.56 -28.58 11.95
C PHE A 8 -11.79 -28.91 13.24
N SER A 9 -11.43 -30.16 13.38
CA SER A 9 -10.50 -30.66 14.39
C SER A 9 -9.04 -30.44 13.92
N LEU A 10 -8.09 -30.61 14.83
CA LEU A 10 -6.67 -30.55 14.51
C LEU A 10 -6.26 -31.64 13.51
N GLU A 11 -6.78 -32.86 13.70
CA GLU A 11 -6.52 -34.03 12.84
C GLU A 11 -6.98 -33.76 11.40
N GLU A 12 -8.17 -33.20 11.23
CA GLU A 12 -8.72 -32.88 9.92
C GLU A 12 -7.89 -31.79 9.21
N ILE A 13 -7.32 -30.81 9.94
CA ILE A 13 -6.43 -29.80 9.36
C ILE A 13 -5.12 -30.42 8.90
N ILE A 14 -4.55 -31.34 9.67
CA ILE A 14 -3.34 -32.09 9.32
C ILE A 14 -3.59 -32.95 8.09
N GLU A 15 -4.68 -33.71 8.06
CA GLU A 15 -5.05 -34.52 6.90
C GLU A 15 -5.26 -33.67 5.65
N ALA A 16 -6.02 -32.56 5.77
CA ALA A 16 -6.23 -31.62 4.67
C ALA A 16 -4.90 -31.05 4.15
N SER A 17 -3.92 -30.79 5.03
CA SER A 17 -2.60 -30.31 4.62
C SER A 17 -1.84 -31.34 3.78
N HIS A 18 -1.90 -32.61 4.15
CA HIS A 18 -1.27 -33.71 3.41
C HIS A 18 -1.93 -33.89 2.03
N ILE A 19 -3.28 -33.91 2.00
CA ILE A 19 -4.03 -33.99 0.73
C ILE A 19 -3.66 -32.81 -0.16
N PHE A 20 -3.65 -31.57 0.37
CA PHE A 20 -3.36 -30.38 -0.41
C PHE A 20 -1.94 -30.39 -1.00
N LYS A 21 -0.94 -30.86 -0.23
CA LYS A 21 0.44 -31.00 -0.71
C LYS A 21 0.57 -32.05 -1.84
N SER A 22 -0.31 -33.06 -1.86
CA SER A 22 -0.28 -34.10 -2.88
C SER A 22 -0.97 -33.73 -4.19
N LEU A 23 -1.66 -32.59 -4.24
CA LEU A 23 -2.32 -32.15 -5.48
C LEU A 23 -1.31 -31.74 -6.54
N PRO A 24 -1.51 -32.14 -7.81
CA PRO A 24 -0.58 -31.81 -8.90
C PRO A 24 -0.38 -30.30 -9.14
N GLN A 25 -1.32 -29.48 -8.66
CA GLN A 25 -1.30 -28.03 -8.82
C GLN A 25 -0.53 -27.31 -7.70
N THR A 26 0.00 -28.04 -6.71
CA THR A 26 0.75 -27.47 -5.58
C THR A 26 2.26 -27.78 -5.75
N GLU A 27 3.10 -26.85 -5.30
CA GLU A 27 4.55 -27.02 -5.30
C GLU A 27 5.06 -27.67 -3.99
N GLY A 28 4.16 -28.27 -3.20
CA GLY A 28 4.47 -28.98 -1.96
C GLY A 28 4.61 -28.12 -0.71
N ASN A 29 4.86 -26.82 -0.83
CA ASN A 29 4.96 -25.89 0.31
C ASN A 29 3.61 -25.26 0.64
N LEU A 30 3.27 -25.20 1.93
CA LEU A 30 2.00 -24.63 2.40
C LEU A 30 2.26 -23.52 3.43
N ALA A 31 1.41 -22.48 3.39
CA ALA A 31 1.22 -21.57 4.51
C ALA A 31 -0.23 -21.65 5.00
N SER A 32 -0.45 -21.38 6.28
CA SER A 32 -1.79 -21.32 6.86
C SER A 32 -2.11 -19.94 7.40
N ILE A 33 -3.35 -19.50 7.20
CA ILE A 33 -3.90 -18.29 7.80
C ILE A 33 -5.06 -18.70 8.69
N GLY A 34 -4.97 -18.39 9.98
CA GLY A 34 -5.99 -18.72 10.96
C GLY A 34 -6.56 -17.50 11.67
N TYR A 35 -7.84 -17.56 12.03
CA TYR A 35 -8.55 -16.51 12.76
C TYR A 35 -9.12 -17.05 14.07
N GLY A 36 -8.88 -16.37 15.20
CA GLY A 36 -9.38 -16.77 16.51
C GLY A 36 -9.01 -18.21 16.88
N LYS A 37 -10.00 -19.11 17.02
CA LYS A 37 -9.74 -20.53 17.27
C LYS A 37 -8.94 -21.20 16.13
N GLY A 38 -9.19 -20.81 14.88
CA GLY A 38 -8.43 -21.29 13.72
C GLY A 38 -6.96 -20.86 13.75
N ALA A 39 -6.63 -19.72 14.37
CA ALA A 39 -5.26 -19.30 14.57
C ALA A 39 -4.50 -20.26 15.51
N LEU A 40 -5.14 -20.70 16.60
CA LEU A 40 -4.58 -21.69 17.51
C LEU A 40 -4.37 -23.05 16.81
N LEU A 41 -5.37 -23.51 16.09
CA LEU A 41 -5.29 -24.77 15.33
C LEU A 41 -4.20 -24.74 14.25
N ALA A 42 -4.02 -23.61 13.56
CA ALA A 42 -2.95 -23.44 12.57
C ALA A 42 -1.55 -23.57 13.20
N LEU A 43 -1.33 -22.97 14.36
CA LEU A 43 -0.08 -23.09 15.10
C LEU A 43 0.15 -24.51 15.65
N GLN A 44 -0.89 -25.16 16.17
CA GLN A 44 -0.82 -26.55 16.61
C GLN A 44 -0.50 -27.51 15.45
N ALA A 45 -1.16 -27.33 14.31
CA ALA A 45 -0.86 -28.13 13.12
C ALA A 45 0.59 -27.90 12.65
N ALA A 46 1.10 -26.68 12.70
CA ALA A 46 2.47 -26.38 12.31
C ALA A 46 3.54 -26.97 13.24
N SER A 47 3.20 -27.29 14.49
CA SER A 47 4.11 -28.04 15.39
C SER A 47 4.14 -29.54 15.12
N LEU A 48 3.17 -30.07 14.36
CA LEU A 48 3.00 -31.49 14.09
C LEU A 48 3.23 -31.87 12.62
N THR A 49 3.09 -30.91 11.71
CA THR A 49 3.29 -31.11 10.28
C THR A 49 3.99 -29.92 9.66
N ASP A 50 4.51 -30.11 8.48
CA ASP A 50 5.39 -29.17 7.80
C ASP A 50 4.59 -28.04 7.10
N PHE A 51 4.63 -26.84 7.68
CA PHE A 51 4.18 -25.59 7.07
C PHE A 51 5.37 -24.65 6.85
N ALA A 52 5.34 -23.90 5.75
CA ALA A 52 6.37 -22.90 5.43
C ALA A 52 6.18 -21.59 6.21
N ALA A 53 4.95 -21.24 6.56
CA ALA A 53 4.62 -20.04 7.35
C ALA A 53 3.21 -20.11 7.94
N ILE A 54 3.00 -19.39 9.05
CA ILE A 54 1.69 -19.21 9.68
C ILE A 54 1.37 -17.72 9.85
N VAL A 55 0.14 -17.33 9.52
CA VAL A 55 -0.42 -16.04 9.91
C VAL A 55 -1.61 -16.27 10.83
N ALA A 56 -1.56 -15.73 12.03
CA ALA A 56 -2.55 -15.94 13.07
C ALA A 56 -3.18 -14.62 13.51
N PHE A 57 -4.50 -14.50 13.33
CA PHE A 57 -5.26 -13.32 13.72
C PHE A 57 -6.02 -13.57 15.01
N ASP A 58 -5.93 -12.61 15.94
CA ASP A 58 -6.68 -12.57 17.20
C ASP A 58 -6.65 -13.91 17.96
N LEU A 59 -5.45 -14.51 18.01
CA LEU A 59 -5.18 -15.75 18.75
C LEU A 59 -5.60 -15.59 20.21
N THR A 60 -6.35 -16.57 20.72
CA THR A 60 -6.63 -16.64 22.15
C THR A 60 -5.41 -17.22 22.86
N ILE A 61 -4.83 -16.47 23.79
CA ILE A 61 -3.65 -16.87 24.52
C ILE A 61 -4.01 -17.51 25.86
N SER A 62 -3.36 -18.62 26.15
CA SER A 62 -3.35 -19.31 27.43
C SER A 62 -1.91 -19.66 27.81
N ASP A 63 -1.66 -20.12 29.01
CA ASP A 63 -0.33 -20.55 29.45
C ASP A 63 0.29 -21.60 28.51
N HIS A 64 -0.54 -22.46 27.93
CA HIS A 64 -0.10 -23.47 26.95
C HIS A 64 0.29 -22.88 25.60
N THR A 65 -0.19 -21.66 25.26
CA THR A 65 0.10 -21.02 23.98
C THR A 65 1.55 -20.58 23.88
N GLU A 66 2.14 -20.15 25.00
CA GLU A 66 3.54 -19.74 25.03
C GLU A 66 4.47 -20.92 24.72
N VAL A 67 4.18 -22.08 25.33
CA VAL A 67 4.91 -23.33 25.05
C VAL A 67 4.73 -23.76 23.59
N LEU A 68 3.50 -23.64 23.09
CA LEU A 68 3.20 -23.95 21.68
C LEU A 68 4.02 -23.10 20.71
N LEU A 69 4.11 -21.77 20.93
CA LEU A 69 4.87 -20.88 20.06
C LEU A 69 6.35 -21.28 19.99
N ASP A 70 6.91 -21.83 21.04
CA ASP A 70 8.28 -22.35 21.04
C ASP A 70 8.47 -23.60 20.18
N THR A 71 7.42 -24.40 20.03
CA THR A 71 7.47 -25.63 19.22
C THR A 71 7.23 -25.45 17.74
N VAL A 72 6.66 -24.30 17.31
CA VAL A 72 6.41 -24.01 15.87
C VAL A 72 7.73 -23.84 15.14
N PRO A 73 8.05 -24.69 14.14
CA PRO A 73 9.34 -24.68 13.47
C PRO A 73 9.48 -23.65 12.35
N CYS A 74 8.37 -23.11 11.84
CA CYS A 74 8.34 -22.15 10.75
C CYS A 74 8.13 -20.72 11.25
N PRO A 75 8.46 -19.68 10.46
CA PRO A 75 8.15 -18.31 10.79
C PRO A 75 6.63 -18.07 10.84
N PHE A 76 6.21 -17.24 11.80
CA PHE A 76 4.80 -16.90 11.97
C PHE A 76 4.61 -15.42 12.30
N PHE A 77 3.47 -14.87 11.85
CA PHE A 77 3.02 -13.52 12.21
C PHE A 77 1.74 -13.61 13.04
N LEU A 78 1.79 -13.02 14.24
CA LEU A 78 0.64 -12.86 15.11
C LEU A 78 0.08 -11.44 14.96
N GLN A 79 -1.21 -11.31 14.69
CA GLN A 79 -1.88 -10.05 14.40
C GLN A 79 -3.10 -9.86 15.31
N PHE A 80 -3.11 -8.77 16.08
CA PHE A 80 -4.13 -8.50 17.10
C PHE A 80 -4.80 -7.15 16.89
N GLY A 81 -6.14 -7.13 16.91
CA GLY A 81 -6.90 -5.91 17.11
C GLY A 81 -6.89 -5.53 18.58
N THR A 82 -6.49 -4.29 18.88
CA THR A 82 -6.34 -3.82 20.27
C THR A 82 -7.34 -2.74 20.66
N LYS A 83 -8.12 -2.23 19.73
CA LYS A 83 -9.17 -1.24 20.00
C LYS A 83 -10.21 -1.81 20.96
N ASN A 84 -10.44 -1.11 22.07
CA ASN A 84 -11.33 -1.55 23.15
C ASN A 84 -10.94 -2.88 23.84
N HIS A 85 -9.70 -3.33 23.63
CA HIS A 85 -9.14 -4.56 24.21
C HIS A 85 -7.75 -4.29 24.79
N PRO A 86 -7.65 -3.55 25.93
CA PRO A 86 -6.37 -3.19 26.53
C PRO A 86 -5.54 -4.42 26.95
N GLU A 87 -6.21 -5.52 27.27
CA GLU A 87 -5.57 -6.81 27.54
C GLU A 87 -4.75 -7.33 26.36
N ASN A 88 -5.20 -7.09 25.13
CA ASN A 88 -4.44 -7.46 23.94
C ASN A 88 -3.16 -6.64 23.77
N ALA A 89 -3.17 -5.37 24.17
CA ALA A 89 -1.96 -4.53 24.12
C ALA A 89 -0.86 -5.04 25.09
N VAL A 90 -1.25 -5.41 26.31
CA VAL A 90 -0.34 -6.03 27.29
C VAL A 90 0.21 -7.35 26.75
N LEU A 91 -0.68 -8.18 26.22
CA LEU A 91 -0.35 -9.47 25.64
C LEU A 91 0.63 -9.34 24.46
N VAL A 92 0.42 -8.39 23.55
CA VAL A 92 1.31 -8.13 22.41
C VAL A 92 2.72 -7.82 22.87
N ASN A 93 2.91 -7.02 23.94
CA ASN A 93 4.24 -6.71 24.44
C ASN A 93 4.93 -7.95 25.03
N LYS A 94 4.21 -8.76 25.80
CA LYS A 94 4.74 -10.03 26.31
C LYS A 94 5.14 -10.98 25.17
N LEU A 95 4.32 -11.08 24.13
CA LEU A 95 4.60 -11.92 22.97
C LEU A 95 5.77 -11.42 22.14
N LYS A 96 5.98 -10.11 22.02
CA LYS A 96 7.14 -9.54 21.33
C LYS A 96 8.45 -10.01 21.97
N ASP A 97 8.52 -10.00 23.29
CA ASP A 97 9.71 -10.46 24.01
C ASP A 97 9.92 -11.97 23.82
N LEU A 98 8.84 -12.76 23.91
CA LEU A 98 8.89 -14.21 23.73
C LEU A 98 9.39 -14.61 22.33
N ILE A 99 8.83 -13.99 21.29
CA ILE A 99 9.15 -14.35 19.90
C ILE A 99 10.37 -13.64 19.33
N SER A 100 11.00 -12.72 20.09
CA SER A 100 12.21 -12.02 19.66
C SER A 100 13.37 -12.96 19.27
N ARG A 101 13.33 -14.20 19.77
CA ARG A 101 14.32 -15.26 19.50
C ARG A 101 13.94 -16.15 18.30
N LYS A 102 12.74 -15.96 17.71
CA LYS A 102 12.24 -16.74 16.56
C LYS A 102 12.50 -15.98 15.27
N ASP A 103 13.48 -16.42 14.49
CA ASP A 103 13.86 -15.79 13.24
C ASP A 103 12.67 -15.67 12.27
N GLY A 104 12.47 -14.44 11.80
CA GLY A 104 11.43 -14.13 10.82
C GLY A 104 10.00 -14.11 11.37
N SER A 105 9.78 -14.37 12.67
CA SER A 105 8.46 -14.25 13.31
C SER A 105 8.25 -12.85 13.90
N ARG A 106 7.00 -12.36 13.90
CA ARG A 106 6.63 -11.03 14.41
C ARG A 106 5.25 -11.01 15.05
N VAL A 107 5.03 -10.02 15.92
CA VAL A 107 3.73 -9.68 16.50
C VAL A 107 3.36 -8.26 16.11
N PHE A 108 2.11 -8.06 15.68
CA PHE A 108 1.56 -6.76 15.32
C PHE A 108 0.32 -6.45 16.15
N ALA A 109 0.21 -5.21 16.62
CA ALA A 109 -0.98 -4.63 17.22
C ALA A 109 -1.58 -3.60 16.26
N PHE A 110 -2.90 -3.62 16.15
CA PHE A 110 -3.66 -2.66 15.34
C PHE A 110 -4.63 -1.90 16.25
N GLU A 111 -4.26 -0.67 16.60
CA GLU A 111 -4.99 0.16 17.56
C GLU A 111 -6.35 0.62 17.03
N GLU A 112 -6.50 0.75 15.72
CA GLU A 112 -7.75 1.13 15.07
C GLU A 112 -8.72 -0.05 14.83
N GLY A 113 -8.26 -1.29 15.01
CA GLY A 113 -9.03 -2.52 14.83
C GLY A 113 -9.38 -3.17 16.16
N GLY A 114 -10.65 -3.53 16.35
CA GLY A 114 -11.09 -4.40 17.45
C GLY A 114 -10.87 -5.89 17.12
N LYS A 115 -11.12 -6.77 18.08
CA LYS A 115 -11.05 -8.22 17.86
C LYS A 115 -11.98 -8.65 16.72
N GLY A 116 -11.44 -9.34 15.71
CA GLY A 116 -12.16 -9.73 14.49
C GLY A 116 -12.17 -8.64 13.40
N PHE A 117 -11.33 -7.61 13.50
CA PHE A 117 -11.26 -6.49 12.56
C PHE A 117 -11.01 -6.88 11.09
N SER A 118 -10.44 -8.05 10.86
CA SER A 118 -10.11 -8.58 9.52
C SER A 118 -11.11 -9.61 9.01
N ILE A 119 -12.24 -9.81 9.70
CA ILE A 119 -13.28 -10.73 9.26
C ILE A 119 -14.44 -9.93 8.66
N PRO A 120 -14.61 -9.95 7.31
CA PRO A 120 -15.75 -9.31 6.66
C PRO A 120 -17.07 -9.79 7.29
N PHE A 121 -18.09 -8.94 7.27
CA PHE A 121 -19.43 -9.18 7.85
C PHE A 121 -19.51 -9.16 9.37
N ARG A 122 -18.43 -8.87 10.09
CA ARG A 122 -18.50 -8.56 11.53
C ARG A 122 -18.62 -7.07 11.74
N ASP A 123 -19.32 -6.66 12.79
CA ASP A 123 -19.45 -5.23 13.19
C ASP A 123 -18.09 -4.60 13.52
N THR A 124 -17.11 -5.41 13.90
CA THR A 124 -15.73 -4.98 14.18
C THR A 124 -14.86 -4.88 12.95
N TYR A 125 -15.34 -5.24 11.75
CA TYR A 125 -14.56 -5.16 10.52
C TYR A 125 -14.09 -3.74 10.24
N ASN A 126 -12.78 -3.59 9.99
CA ASN A 126 -12.18 -2.31 9.63
C ASN A 126 -11.33 -2.47 8.38
N LYS A 127 -11.84 -1.95 7.25
CA LYS A 127 -11.22 -2.09 5.92
C LYS A 127 -9.77 -1.58 5.87
N LEU A 128 -9.46 -0.48 6.56
CA LEU A 128 -8.11 0.10 6.54
C LEU A 128 -7.15 -0.78 7.34
N THR A 129 -7.54 -1.17 8.54
CA THR A 129 -6.75 -2.03 9.42
C THR A 129 -6.55 -3.42 8.81
N ASP A 130 -7.60 -4.00 8.22
CA ASP A 130 -7.52 -5.24 7.45
C ASP A 130 -6.53 -5.13 6.29
N GLY A 131 -6.55 -4.02 5.54
CA GLY A 131 -5.61 -3.76 4.46
C GLY A 131 -4.14 -3.71 4.92
N LEU A 132 -3.87 -3.17 6.12
CA LEU A 132 -2.53 -3.17 6.73
C LEU A 132 -2.12 -4.58 7.14
N ALA A 133 -3.00 -5.30 7.82
CA ALA A 133 -2.77 -6.68 8.26
C ALA A 133 -2.58 -7.63 7.08
N HIS A 134 -3.35 -7.45 6.00
CA HIS A 134 -3.15 -8.18 4.75
C HIS A 134 -1.77 -7.93 4.13
N THR A 135 -1.29 -6.69 4.12
CA THR A 135 0.06 -6.35 3.65
C THR A 135 1.13 -7.07 4.48
N ARG A 136 0.97 -7.14 5.82
CA ARG A 136 1.88 -7.91 6.69
C ARG A 136 1.81 -9.41 6.41
N SER A 137 0.62 -9.94 6.21
CA SER A 137 0.44 -11.36 5.82
C SER A 137 1.19 -11.67 4.52
N LEU A 138 1.06 -10.84 3.50
CA LEU A 138 1.77 -11.00 2.23
C LEU A 138 3.29 -10.87 2.38
N GLU A 139 3.78 -9.99 3.27
CA GLU A 139 5.21 -9.88 3.56
C GLU A 139 5.79 -11.24 3.98
N LEU A 140 5.13 -11.95 4.88
CA LEU A 140 5.57 -13.27 5.32
C LEU A 140 5.40 -14.32 4.23
N ILE A 141 4.19 -14.45 3.68
CA ILE A 141 3.84 -15.53 2.76
C ILE A 141 4.70 -15.46 1.48
N ARG A 142 4.86 -14.28 0.90
CA ARG A 142 5.68 -14.11 -0.29
C ARG A 142 7.16 -14.35 -0.04
N ARG A 143 7.66 -14.01 1.14
CA ARG A 143 9.05 -14.29 1.52
C ARG A 143 9.36 -15.80 1.50
N VAL A 144 8.39 -16.64 1.83
CA VAL A 144 8.60 -18.09 1.97
C VAL A 144 8.04 -18.92 0.80
N LEU A 145 6.98 -18.44 0.14
CA LEU A 145 6.30 -19.19 -0.94
C LEU A 145 6.34 -18.48 -2.29
N GLY A 146 6.60 -17.15 -2.35
CA GLY A 146 6.33 -16.38 -3.57
C GLY A 146 4.81 -16.15 -3.77
N PRO A 147 4.31 -15.95 -5.03
CA PRO A 147 5.13 -15.55 -6.15
C PRO A 147 5.72 -14.15 -5.98
N TYR A 148 6.86 -13.91 -6.64
CA TYR A 148 7.48 -12.59 -6.69
C TYR A 148 7.04 -11.89 -7.96
N TYR A 149 6.67 -10.60 -7.84
CA TYR A 149 6.28 -9.76 -8.96
C TYR A 149 7.23 -8.57 -9.07
N ASP A 150 7.69 -8.26 -10.28
CA ASP A 150 8.35 -6.98 -10.53
C ASP A 150 7.30 -5.88 -10.69
N TYR A 151 6.92 -5.27 -9.57
CA TYR A 151 5.93 -4.19 -9.58
C TYR A 151 6.41 -2.93 -10.30
N ALA A 152 7.72 -2.72 -10.42
CA ALA A 152 8.25 -1.60 -11.17
C ALA A 152 8.02 -1.80 -12.67
N GLU A 153 8.27 -3.01 -13.18
CA GLU A 153 8.00 -3.37 -14.58
C GLU A 153 6.50 -3.40 -14.88
N LEU A 154 5.68 -4.01 -14.02
CA LEU A 154 4.23 -4.04 -14.19
C LEU A 154 3.63 -2.63 -14.26
N PHE A 155 4.08 -1.72 -13.41
CA PHE A 155 3.62 -0.34 -13.46
C PHE A 155 4.20 0.43 -14.67
N ALA A 156 5.42 0.15 -15.07
CA ALA A 156 6.00 0.76 -16.28
C ALA A 156 5.19 0.37 -17.53
N ASN A 157 4.74 -0.88 -17.62
CA ASN A 157 3.85 -1.34 -18.70
C ASN A 157 2.48 -0.63 -18.66
N HIS A 158 1.88 -0.45 -17.46
CA HIS A 158 0.65 0.33 -17.31
C HIS A 158 0.83 1.77 -17.83
N VAL A 159 1.87 2.47 -17.37
CA VAL A 159 2.21 3.83 -17.78
C VAL A 159 2.53 3.94 -19.29
N TYR A 160 3.12 2.89 -19.87
CA TYR A 160 3.39 2.82 -21.31
C TYR A 160 2.07 2.90 -22.13
N HIS A 161 1.04 2.18 -21.68
CA HIS A 161 -0.26 2.24 -22.34
C HIS A 161 -0.97 3.58 -22.12
N GLU A 162 -0.78 4.22 -20.98
CA GLU A 162 -1.34 5.55 -20.69
C GLU A 162 -0.74 6.68 -21.56
N PHE A 163 0.57 6.68 -21.75
CA PHE A 163 1.28 7.85 -22.30
C PHE A 163 1.95 7.62 -23.65
N ILE A 164 2.29 6.39 -23.99
CA ILE A 164 3.01 6.08 -25.25
C ILE A 164 2.04 5.54 -26.28
N THR A 165 1.40 4.38 -26.03
CA THR A 165 0.42 3.84 -26.98
C THR A 165 -0.92 4.60 -26.94
N ARG A 166 -1.22 5.22 -25.81
CA ARG A 166 -2.49 5.92 -25.54
C ARG A 166 -3.68 5.02 -25.76
N ASP A 167 -3.56 3.77 -25.37
CA ASP A 167 -4.57 2.74 -25.54
C ASP A 167 -5.31 2.49 -24.24
N VAL A 168 -6.55 2.96 -24.16
CA VAL A 168 -7.40 2.82 -22.98
C VAL A 168 -7.72 1.36 -22.68
N GLU A 169 -7.95 0.54 -23.72
CA GLU A 169 -8.28 -0.88 -23.54
C GLU A 169 -7.07 -1.64 -22.94
N GLU A 170 -5.87 -1.41 -23.48
CA GLU A 170 -4.66 -2.03 -22.96
C GLU A 170 -4.33 -1.49 -21.56
N THR A 171 -4.51 -0.20 -21.28
CA THR A 171 -4.38 0.37 -19.93
C THR A 171 -5.29 -0.36 -18.93
N MET A 172 -6.59 -0.52 -19.27
CA MET A 172 -7.56 -1.18 -18.40
C MET A 172 -7.25 -2.68 -18.18
N LYS A 173 -6.64 -3.38 -19.15
CA LYS A 173 -6.22 -4.78 -18.99
C LYS A 173 -5.11 -4.98 -17.95
N THR A 174 -4.31 -3.95 -17.66
CA THR A 174 -3.29 -3.99 -16.61
C THR A 174 -3.87 -3.82 -15.21
N MET A 175 -5.15 -3.51 -15.10
CA MET A 175 -5.88 -3.31 -13.85
C MET A 175 -6.77 -4.51 -13.51
N ILE A 176 -7.18 -4.62 -12.24
CA ILE A 176 -8.21 -5.59 -11.81
C ILE A 176 -9.60 -5.18 -12.30
N ASP A 177 -10.60 -6.06 -12.10
CA ASP A 177 -11.98 -5.79 -12.54
C ASP A 177 -12.69 -4.68 -11.75
N ASP A 178 -12.25 -4.41 -10.50
CA ASP A 178 -12.78 -3.35 -9.64
C ASP A 178 -11.66 -2.39 -9.19
N PRO A 179 -11.07 -1.61 -10.13
CA PRO A 179 -9.93 -0.74 -9.85
C PRO A 179 -10.37 0.59 -9.23
N TYR A 180 -9.41 1.26 -8.59
CA TYR A 180 -9.61 2.59 -8.01
C TYR A 180 -8.43 3.51 -8.30
N VAL A 181 -8.69 4.68 -8.85
CA VAL A 181 -7.70 5.76 -9.06
C VAL A 181 -8.21 7.04 -8.45
N ASN A 182 -7.35 7.75 -7.75
CA ASN A 182 -7.65 9.05 -7.18
C ASN A 182 -6.45 10.02 -7.33
N HIS A 183 -6.63 11.04 -8.11
CA HIS A 183 -5.78 12.22 -8.12
C HIS A 183 -6.21 13.09 -6.94
N VAL A 184 -5.55 12.92 -5.80
CA VAL A 184 -6.00 13.41 -4.50
C VAL A 184 -6.30 14.92 -4.46
N PRO A 185 -5.47 15.81 -5.04
CA PRO A 185 -5.73 17.23 -4.99
C PRO A 185 -6.96 17.70 -5.78
N THR A 186 -7.38 16.94 -6.80
CA THR A 186 -8.49 17.32 -7.70
C THR A 186 -9.69 16.38 -7.61
N LEU A 187 -9.60 15.31 -6.79
CA LEU A 187 -10.61 14.26 -6.64
C LEU A 187 -11.01 13.63 -7.99
N SER A 188 -10.10 13.63 -8.98
CA SER A 188 -10.33 13.04 -10.29
C SER A 188 -9.86 11.59 -10.36
N GLY A 189 -10.49 10.79 -11.22
CA GLY A 189 -10.31 9.35 -11.33
C GLY A 189 -11.63 8.61 -11.26
N GLY A 190 -11.70 7.54 -10.46
CA GLY A 190 -12.95 6.80 -10.31
C GLY A 190 -12.80 5.47 -9.56
N VAL A 191 -13.93 4.83 -9.32
CA VAL A 191 -14.07 3.52 -8.70
C VAL A 191 -14.78 2.58 -9.65
N GLY A 192 -14.22 1.39 -9.88
CA GLY A 192 -14.75 0.38 -10.78
C GLY A 192 -14.37 0.60 -12.24
N TYR A 193 -14.50 -0.48 -13.01
CA TYR A 193 -14.03 -0.55 -14.40
C TYR A 193 -14.63 0.52 -15.31
N ASP A 194 -15.95 0.65 -15.33
CA ASP A 194 -16.64 1.53 -16.27
C ASP A 194 -16.36 3.02 -16.02
N MET A 195 -16.34 3.42 -14.73
CA MET A 195 -16.03 4.80 -14.37
C MET A 195 -14.58 5.15 -14.76
N LEU A 196 -13.62 4.28 -14.46
CA LEU A 196 -12.23 4.51 -14.80
C LEU A 196 -11.96 4.46 -16.29
N LYS A 197 -12.55 3.51 -17.03
CA LYS A 197 -12.44 3.46 -18.49
C LYS A 197 -12.94 4.76 -19.13
N ARG A 198 -14.08 5.29 -18.63
CA ARG A 198 -14.60 6.59 -19.07
C ARG A 198 -13.65 7.74 -18.74
N PHE A 199 -13.07 7.75 -17.51
CA PHE A 199 -12.08 8.76 -17.09
C PHE A 199 -10.84 8.70 -17.97
N TYR A 200 -10.24 7.54 -18.16
CA TYR A 200 -9.07 7.35 -19.02
C TYR A 200 -9.34 7.83 -20.45
N LYS A 201 -10.50 7.47 -21.02
CA LYS A 201 -10.82 7.81 -22.40
C LYS A 201 -11.02 9.31 -22.64
N TYR A 202 -11.72 10.00 -21.76
CA TYR A 202 -12.17 11.37 -22.03
C TYR A 202 -11.43 12.45 -21.23
N HIS A 203 -10.75 12.08 -20.14
CA HIS A 203 -10.17 13.04 -19.20
C HIS A 203 -8.70 12.77 -18.86
N PHE A 204 -8.06 11.78 -19.51
CA PHE A 204 -6.69 11.43 -19.16
C PHE A 204 -5.79 11.16 -20.36
N VAL A 205 -6.05 10.10 -21.17
CA VAL A 205 -5.10 9.58 -22.17
C VAL A 205 -4.82 10.62 -23.26
N ASP A 206 -5.84 11.31 -23.76
CA ASP A 206 -5.72 12.32 -24.82
C ASP A 206 -5.46 13.74 -24.26
N GLN A 207 -5.50 13.93 -22.95
CA GLN A 207 -5.27 15.21 -22.27
C GLN A 207 -3.83 15.32 -21.76
N ASN A 208 -2.86 15.19 -22.63
CA ASN A 208 -1.45 15.31 -22.29
C ASN A 208 -0.82 16.45 -23.11
N SER A 209 -0.11 17.34 -22.41
CA SER A 209 0.68 18.40 -23.07
C SER A 209 1.82 17.80 -23.89
N GLY A 210 2.18 18.45 -24.97
CA GLY A 210 3.45 18.22 -25.65
C GLY A 210 4.63 18.63 -24.76
N GLY A 211 5.74 17.90 -24.85
CA GLY A 211 6.96 18.27 -24.13
C GLY A 211 6.96 18.00 -22.62
N ARG A 212 6.16 17.04 -22.17
CA ARG A 212 6.19 16.57 -20.78
C ARG A 212 7.51 15.89 -20.46
N GLU A 213 8.20 16.40 -19.45
CA GLU A 213 9.37 15.81 -18.85
C GLU A 213 8.98 15.16 -17.52
N ARG A 214 9.45 13.94 -17.26
CA ARG A 214 9.32 13.27 -15.96
C ARG A 214 10.65 12.66 -15.57
N ILE A 215 11.15 13.05 -14.41
CA ILE A 215 12.36 12.47 -13.81
C ILE A 215 11.92 11.64 -12.60
N ARG A 216 12.31 10.38 -12.56
CA ARG A 216 12.13 9.50 -11.39
C ARG A 216 13.19 9.86 -10.37
N VAL A 217 12.77 10.41 -9.22
CA VAL A 217 13.68 10.76 -8.11
C VAL A 217 13.95 9.51 -7.28
N SER A 218 12.91 8.83 -6.87
CA SER A 218 13.03 7.61 -6.08
C SER A 218 11.86 6.66 -6.29
N TYR A 219 12.04 5.40 -5.89
CA TYR A 219 10.93 4.48 -5.72
C TYR A 219 11.18 3.51 -4.57
N THR A 220 10.11 3.03 -3.95
CA THR A 220 10.13 2.05 -2.88
C THR A 220 9.15 0.93 -3.18
N LEU A 221 9.62 -0.30 -3.08
CA LEU A 221 8.82 -1.50 -3.26
C LEU A 221 8.43 -2.11 -1.91
N GLY A 222 7.13 -2.40 -1.76
CA GLY A 222 6.60 -3.17 -0.65
C GLY A 222 6.01 -4.50 -1.13
N PRO A 223 5.46 -5.32 -0.22
CA PRO A 223 4.90 -6.63 -0.57
C PRO A 223 3.77 -6.58 -1.61
N ASN A 224 3.04 -5.48 -1.69
CA ASN A 224 1.93 -5.28 -2.63
C ASN A 224 1.79 -3.82 -3.07
N ARG A 225 2.82 -3.00 -2.89
CA ARG A 225 2.80 -1.57 -3.22
C ARG A 225 4.10 -1.12 -3.84
N LEU A 226 3.97 -0.14 -4.70
CA LEU A 226 5.04 0.68 -5.26
C LEU A 226 4.75 2.14 -4.90
N VAL A 227 5.72 2.84 -4.34
CA VAL A 227 5.68 4.28 -4.12
C VAL A 227 6.73 4.92 -5.02
N LEU A 228 6.33 5.92 -5.76
CA LEU A 228 7.16 6.63 -6.72
C LEU A 228 7.21 8.11 -6.37
N GLU A 229 8.39 8.67 -6.35
CA GLU A 229 8.61 10.10 -6.27
C GLU A 229 9.15 10.60 -7.60
N ASN A 230 8.51 11.61 -8.19
CA ASN A 230 8.90 12.15 -9.47
C ASN A 230 8.91 13.67 -9.45
N TYR A 231 9.83 14.25 -10.20
CA TYR A 231 9.71 15.59 -10.74
C TYR A 231 8.95 15.51 -12.05
N THR A 232 8.01 16.41 -12.27
CA THR A 232 7.23 16.50 -13.50
C THR A 232 7.18 17.95 -13.98
N LYS A 233 7.54 18.17 -15.25
CA LYS A 233 7.47 19.46 -15.92
C LYS A 233 6.63 19.35 -17.18
N PHE A 234 5.76 20.30 -17.42
CA PHE A 234 4.93 20.37 -18.62
C PHE A 234 4.45 21.79 -18.89
N VAL A 235 3.95 22.04 -20.09
CA VAL A 235 3.29 23.31 -20.44
C VAL A 235 1.78 23.10 -20.38
N HIS A 236 1.04 24.00 -19.75
CA HIS A 236 -0.42 23.99 -19.74
C HIS A 236 -0.96 24.59 -21.06
N ASP A 237 -0.71 23.87 -22.17
CA ASP A 237 -1.06 24.25 -23.55
C ASP A 237 -2.33 23.56 -24.07
N SER A 238 -2.86 22.64 -23.29
CA SER A 238 -4.07 21.87 -23.58
C SER A 238 -4.92 21.69 -22.31
N VAL A 239 -6.15 21.21 -22.46
CA VAL A 239 -6.98 20.82 -21.31
C VAL A 239 -6.36 19.61 -20.63
N ILE A 240 -6.16 19.69 -19.31
CA ILE A 240 -5.57 18.63 -18.50
C ILE A 240 -6.39 18.48 -17.21
N ASP A 241 -7.55 17.86 -17.34
CA ASP A 241 -8.56 17.78 -16.27
C ASP A 241 -8.02 17.17 -14.96
N ARG A 242 -7.08 16.21 -15.05
CA ARG A 242 -6.48 15.61 -13.85
C ARG A 242 -5.71 16.61 -12.98
N TYR A 243 -5.13 17.67 -13.56
CA TYR A 243 -4.41 18.72 -12.83
C TYR A 243 -5.25 19.98 -12.65
N PHE A 244 -6.00 20.37 -13.68
CA PHE A 244 -6.65 21.68 -13.78
C PHE A 244 -8.11 21.53 -14.29
N PRO A 245 -8.99 20.80 -13.57
CA PRO A 245 -10.35 20.60 -14.00
C PRO A 245 -11.08 21.94 -14.18
N GLY A 246 -11.66 22.14 -15.37
CA GLY A 246 -12.42 23.34 -15.71
C GLY A 246 -11.60 24.61 -15.96
N ILE A 247 -10.25 24.51 -16.01
CA ILE A 247 -9.36 25.65 -16.28
C ILE A 247 -8.87 25.57 -17.73
N ALA A 248 -9.10 26.64 -18.51
CA ALA A 248 -8.62 26.75 -19.86
C ALA A 248 -7.10 26.80 -19.93
N PRO A 249 -6.46 26.30 -21.01
CA PRO A 249 -5.02 26.36 -21.22
C PRO A 249 -4.46 27.75 -21.05
N THR A 250 -3.38 27.91 -20.27
CA THR A 250 -2.75 29.21 -19.98
C THR A 250 -1.43 29.42 -20.74
N GLY A 251 -0.89 28.39 -21.38
CA GLY A 251 0.41 28.40 -22.04
C GLY A 251 1.60 28.48 -21.10
N LYS A 252 1.38 28.43 -19.78
CA LYS A 252 2.43 28.53 -18.76
C LYS A 252 3.06 27.19 -18.45
N THR A 253 4.34 27.21 -18.09
CA THR A 253 5.07 26.02 -17.61
C THR A 253 4.73 25.73 -16.17
N VAL A 254 4.61 24.45 -15.85
CA VAL A 254 4.36 23.91 -14.52
C VAL A 254 5.44 22.89 -14.16
N GLU A 255 6.02 23.04 -12.99
CA GLU A 255 6.98 22.11 -12.40
C GLU A 255 6.45 21.67 -11.03
N ILE A 256 6.19 20.40 -10.87
CA ILE A 256 5.63 19.82 -9.62
C ILE A 256 6.38 18.55 -9.22
N ALA A 257 6.58 18.40 -7.92
CA ALA A 257 6.91 17.11 -7.34
C ALA A 257 5.61 16.28 -7.19
N THR A 258 5.66 15.02 -7.58
CA THR A 258 4.50 14.11 -7.50
C THR A 258 4.87 12.84 -6.77
N VAL A 259 4.00 12.39 -5.89
CA VAL A 259 4.08 11.07 -5.26
C VAL A 259 2.93 10.21 -5.78
N ILE A 260 3.26 9.01 -6.25
CA ILE A 260 2.29 8.05 -6.75
C ILE A 260 2.40 6.79 -5.87
N ILE A 261 1.29 6.40 -5.26
CA ILE A 261 1.19 5.18 -4.47
C ILE A 261 0.32 4.19 -5.25
N VAL A 262 0.95 3.13 -5.74
CA VAL A 262 0.29 2.07 -6.50
C VAL A 262 0.16 0.82 -5.64
N LYS A 263 -1.04 0.25 -5.57
CA LYS A 263 -1.29 -1.04 -4.92
C LYS A 263 -1.60 -2.08 -5.98
N PHE A 264 -1.08 -3.29 -5.79
CA PHE A 264 -1.27 -4.42 -6.67
C PHE A 264 -2.06 -5.54 -6.00
N ARG A 265 -2.82 -6.26 -6.81
CA ARG A 265 -3.42 -7.55 -6.48
C ARG A 265 -2.94 -8.57 -7.53
N GLY A 266 -2.06 -9.50 -7.11
CA GLY A 266 -1.33 -10.33 -8.07
C GLY A 266 -0.43 -9.47 -8.95
N ASP A 267 -0.55 -9.62 -10.24
CA ASP A 267 0.19 -8.92 -11.30
C ASP A 267 -0.55 -7.69 -11.85
N LYS A 268 -1.64 -7.28 -11.23
CA LYS A 268 -2.48 -6.17 -11.72
C LYS A 268 -2.54 -5.00 -10.75
N VAL A 269 -2.62 -3.79 -11.30
CA VAL A 269 -2.89 -2.57 -10.55
C VAL A 269 -4.31 -2.63 -9.98
N CYS A 270 -4.47 -2.35 -8.70
CA CYS A 270 -5.77 -2.28 -8.07
C CYS A 270 -6.14 -0.91 -7.51
N HIS A 271 -5.15 -0.16 -7.01
CA HIS A 271 -5.38 1.22 -6.55
C HIS A 271 -4.21 2.09 -6.96
N GLU A 272 -4.52 3.35 -7.29
CA GLU A 272 -3.55 4.43 -7.44
C GLU A 272 -3.99 5.67 -6.68
N HIS A 273 -3.09 6.25 -5.90
CA HIS A 273 -3.25 7.57 -5.31
C HIS A 273 -2.11 8.46 -5.79
N LEU A 274 -2.46 9.59 -6.41
CA LEU A 274 -1.51 10.56 -6.92
C LEU A 274 -1.59 11.84 -6.11
N TYR A 275 -0.45 12.33 -5.67
CA TYR A 275 -0.32 13.51 -4.82
C TYR A 275 0.62 14.52 -5.48
N TRP A 276 0.27 15.79 -5.38
CA TRP A 276 1.10 16.95 -5.70
C TRP A 276 0.59 18.16 -4.92
N ASP A 277 1.35 19.25 -4.94
CA ASP A 277 0.90 20.52 -4.37
C ASP A 277 0.05 21.28 -5.40
N GLN A 278 -1.27 21.31 -5.18
CA GLN A 278 -2.21 22.01 -6.05
C GLN A 278 -2.05 23.54 -5.95
N GLY A 279 -1.75 24.05 -4.76
CA GLY A 279 -1.50 25.48 -4.56
C GLY A 279 -0.33 25.97 -5.43
N SER A 280 0.77 25.23 -5.39
CA SER A 280 1.93 25.48 -6.25
C SER A 280 1.57 25.43 -7.74
N ALA A 281 0.84 24.41 -8.16
CA ALA A 281 0.44 24.23 -9.56
C ALA A 281 -0.45 25.41 -10.06
N LEU A 282 -1.46 25.79 -9.29
CA LEU A 282 -2.38 26.90 -9.60
C LEU A 282 -1.67 28.26 -9.61
N LYS A 283 -0.72 28.49 -8.70
CA LYS A 283 0.13 29.70 -8.67
C LYS A 283 0.96 29.81 -9.95
N GLN A 284 1.58 28.71 -10.38
CA GLN A 284 2.44 28.69 -11.57
C GLN A 284 1.66 29.01 -12.86
N ILE A 285 0.43 28.50 -12.98
CA ILE A 285 -0.44 28.86 -14.13
C ILE A 285 -1.09 30.25 -13.99
N GLY A 286 -0.91 30.94 -12.85
CA GLY A 286 -1.38 32.30 -12.59
C GLY A 286 -2.88 32.43 -12.34
N VAL A 287 -3.52 31.36 -11.92
CA VAL A 287 -4.94 31.34 -11.52
C VAL A 287 -5.09 31.62 -10.02
N LEU A 288 -4.07 31.22 -9.24
CA LEU A 288 -4.00 31.53 -7.81
C LEU A 288 -3.03 32.69 -7.60
N ASP A 289 -3.55 33.83 -7.12
CA ASP A 289 -2.72 34.89 -6.52
C ASP A 289 -2.46 34.47 -5.05
N ALA A 290 -1.22 34.11 -4.79
CA ALA A 290 -0.84 33.64 -3.46
C ALA A 290 -0.55 34.80 -2.48
N GLY A 291 -0.30 36.04 -2.97
CA GLY A 291 0.09 37.15 -2.10
C GLY A 291 1.20 36.73 -1.13
N ASP A 292 0.96 36.94 0.17
CA ASP A 292 1.86 36.58 1.28
C ASP A 292 1.65 35.14 1.81
N LEU A 293 0.79 34.35 1.19
CA LEU A 293 0.60 32.95 1.59
C LEU A 293 1.86 32.12 1.34
N PRO A 294 2.23 31.19 2.25
CA PRO A 294 3.41 30.36 2.13
C PRO A 294 3.20 29.23 1.10
N ILE A 295 2.94 29.60 -0.16
CA ILE A 295 2.73 28.69 -1.28
C ILE A 295 3.94 28.76 -2.21
N ALA A 296 4.67 27.66 -2.30
CA ALA A 296 5.84 27.55 -3.16
C ALA A 296 5.44 27.58 -4.65
N GLY A 297 6.38 27.95 -5.49
CA GLY A 297 6.31 27.83 -6.94
C GLY A 297 7.09 26.59 -7.43
N PRO A 298 7.76 26.68 -8.59
CA PRO A 298 8.54 25.59 -9.18
C PRO A 298 9.76 25.20 -8.32
N GLU A 299 10.23 26.08 -7.42
CA GLU A 299 11.34 25.82 -6.51
C GLU A 299 11.12 24.60 -5.61
N ALA A 300 9.88 24.32 -5.19
CA ALA A 300 9.55 23.14 -4.41
C ALA A 300 9.85 21.84 -5.17
N ALA A 301 9.53 21.81 -6.46
CA ALA A 301 9.80 20.65 -7.31
C ALA A 301 11.30 20.53 -7.64
N ARG A 302 11.97 21.65 -7.88
CA ARG A 302 13.41 21.65 -8.17
C ARG A 302 14.24 21.20 -6.97
N LYS A 303 13.82 21.57 -5.76
CA LYS A 303 14.50 21.17 -4.53
C LYS A 303 14.46 19.64 -4.30
N VAL A 304 13.52 18.93 -4.90
CA VAL A 304 13.50 17.44 -4.87
C VAL A 304 14.61 16.85 -5.77
N LEU A 305 15.06 17.59 -6.80
CA LEU A 305 16.17 17.20 -7.66
C LEU A 305 17.53 17.66 -7.11
N ASP A 306 17.59 18.83 -6.47
CA ASP A 306 18.80 19.42 -5.91
C ASP A 306 18.55 19.90 -4.48
N GLU A 307 19.10 19.19 -3.50
CA GLU A 307 18.98 19.50 -2.07
C GLU A 307 19.62 20.87 -1.68
N ASN A 308 20.50 21.42 -2.55
CA ASN A 308 21.14 22.72 -2.32
C ASN A 308 20.24 23.91 -2.66
N GLU A 309 19.10 23.70 -3.31
CA GLU A 309 18.10 24.76 -3.48
C GLU A 309 17.70 25.35 -2.12
N PRO A 310 17.40 26.67 -2.03
CA PRO A 310 17.14 27.35 -0.77
C PRO A 310 16.06 26.68 0.09
N SER A 311 16.33 26.58 1.40
CA SER A 311 15.38 26.16 2.41
C SER A 311 14.83 27.35 3.17
N ASN A 312 13.70 27.16 3.86
CA ASN A 312 13.13 28.10 4.83
C ASN A 312 12.73 29.47 4.23
N ILE A 313 12.47 29.54 2.91
CA ILE A 313 12.19 30.78 2.19
C ILE A 313 10.94 31.51 2.69
N PHE A 314 9.98 30.80 3.32
CA PHE A 314 8.75 31.39 3.90
C PHE A 314 8.88 31.71 5.38
N MET A 315 10.00 31.39 6.02
CA MET A 315 10.21 31.63 7.45
C MET A 315 11.50 32.41 7.74
N GLN A 316 11.92 33.26 6.79
CA GLN A 316 13.21 33.96 6.83
C GLN A 316 13.48 34.71 8.14
N GLU A 317 12.49 35.49 8.62
CA GLU A 317 12.62 36.24 9.88
C GLU A 317 12.74 35.30 11.09
N ALA A 318 11.86 34.32 11.22
CA ALA A 318 11.90 33.34 12.31
C ALA A 318 13.18 32.48 12.25
N TRP A 319 13.63 32.16 11.03
CA TRP A 319 14.88 31.45 10.82
C TRP A 319 16.08 32.24 11.30
N ALA A 320 16.18 33.52 10.90
CA ALA A 320 17.25 34.42 11.35
C ALA A 320 17.27 34.62 12.88
N GLN A 321 16.07 34.75 13.51
CA GLN A 321 15.94 34.85 14.96
C GLN A 321 16.37 33.60 15.73
N SER A 322 16.51 32.46 15.07
CA SER A 322 16.99 31.20 15.69
C SER A 322 18.50 31.02 15.58
N GLU A 323 19.20 31.87 14.85
CA GLU A 323 20.63 31.77 14.67
C GLU A 323 21.38 31.93 15.99
N GLY A 324 22.31 31.01 16.27
CA GLY A 324 23.08 30.96 17.52
C GLY A 324 22.33 30.51 18.76
N LYS A 325 21.06 30.12 18.67
CA LYS A 325 20.37 29.49 19.78
C LYS A 325 20.87 28.05 20.00
N PRO A 326 20.94 27.58 21.26
CA PRO A 326 21.33 26.19 21.56
C PRO A 326 20.37 25.21 20.89
N VAL A 327 20.92 24.13 20.31
CA VAL A 327 20.19 23.04 19.67
C VAL A 327 20.09 21.86 20.62
#